data_6f406dff448c836467bbf3e9a7181c00
#
_entry.id   6f406dff448c836467bbf3e9a7181c00
#
_cell.length_a   1.000
_cell.length_b   1.000
_cell.length_c   1.000
_cell.angle_alpha   90.00
_cell.angle_beta   90.00
_cell.angle_gamma   90.00
#
_symmetry.space_group_name_H-M   'P 1'
#
loop_
_entity.id
_entity.type
_entity.pdbx_description
1 polymer ?
#
loop_
_entity_poly.entity_id
_entity_poly.type
_entity_poly.pdbx_seq_one_letter_code
_entity_poly.pdbx_strand_id
1 'polypeptide(L)'
;MIEVLSRCNAIIDEKKLEERLVALEAAKSWSPRVVSRLEMLLRSGTDEALYRINPIQFATEKSIAEAESIDLFLHACVAGLFDMDWQLVCPMCSDVVESFRSLRKLHTHFHCHLCQSDYDAALDDYITVTFTVSPAVRSIRFHKPDALSAWDYVFYYKLTPGGVLPDGVPWSDAAKGLVRVLTRMEPGSAANLEVDAAEGALLGQDFDSDAHFFVPVASGTGVTPSHVPVMLDGGKCVTARANIAPGKVVFEVRNAGKLPVVFGILQLPMATFQRPKLHFTPSLSGKRLLMTQTFRDCFRSEVIGATEGIAVLDVTLVFTDLKGSTALYERIGDLNAYIQVQRHFQHLLDA
;
A
#
# COMPACT_ATOMS: atom_id res chain seq x y z
N MET A 1 1.09 28.13 -18.02
CA MET A 1 2.49 28.32 -17.61
C MET A 1 3.06 26.92 -17.52
N ILE A 2 4.01 26.62 -18.39
CA ILE A 2 4.45 25.28 -18.78
C ILE A 2 5.15 24.60 -17.61
N GLU A 3 4.56 23.53 -17.09
CA GLU A 3 5.22 22.61 -16.16
C GLU A 3 6.40 21.95 -16.90
N VAL A 4 7.58 22.34 -16.53
CA VAL A 4 8.82 21.65 -16.93
C VAL A 4 8.80 20.30 -16.19
N LEU A 5 8.32 19.28 -16.86
CA LEU A 5 8.48 17.88 -16.47
C LEU A 5 9.99 17.60 -16.36
N SER A 6 10.51 17.70 -15.15
CA SER A 6 11.79 17.12 -14.80
C SER A 6 11.68 15.62 -14.97
N ARG A 7 11.97 15.14 -16.18
CA ARG A 7 12.28 13.72 -16.42
C ARG A 7 13.60 13.46 -15.69
N CYS A 8 13.51 13.04 -14.42
CA CYS A 8 14.59 12.26 -13.85
C CYS A 8 14.78 11.06 -14.78
N ASN A 9 15.89 11.04 -15.52
CA ASN A 9 16.31 9.85 -16.24
C ASN A 9 16.52 8.77 -15.19
N ALA A 10 15.53 7.90 -15.01
CA ALA A 10 15.64 6.74 -14.16
C ALA A 10 16.79 5.89 -14.69
N ILE A 11 17.88 5.81 -13.94
CA ILE A 11 19.07 5.04 -14.34
C ILE A 11 18.69 3.58 -14.17
N ILE A 12 18.54 2.89 -15.29
CA ILE A 12 18.36 1.43 -15.33
C ILE A 12 19.78 0.82 -15.39
N ASP A 13 20.05 -0.14 -14.51
CA ASP A 13 21.22 -0.99 -14.61
C ASP A 13 20.93 -2.10 -15.64
N GLU A 14 21.20 -1.81 -16.91
CA GLU A 14 20.88 -2.71 -18.02
C GLU A 14 21.51 -4.10 -17.86
N LYS A 15 22.72 -4.18 -17.35
CA LYS A 15 23.40 -5.46 -17.14
C LYS A 15 22.66 -6.31 -16.11
N LYS A 16 22.31 -5.74 -14.97
CA LYS A 16 21.55 -6.45 -13.92
C LYS A 16 20.16 -6.78 -14.38
N LEU A 17 19.51 -5.90 -15.13
CA LEU A 17 18.18 -6.16 -15.67
C LEU A 17 18.21 -7.40 -16.57
N GLU A 18 19.13 -7.48 -17.53
CA GLU A 18 19.27 -8.62 -18.45
C GLU A 18 19.60 -9.92 -17.69
N GLU A 19 20.58 -9.91 -16.78
CA GLU A 19 20.95 -11.07 -15.98
C GLU A 19 19.73 -11.64 -15.19
N ARG A 20 18.91 -10.75 -14.62
CA ARG A 20 17.75 -11.14 -13.82
C ARG A 20 16.55 -11.56 -14.66
N LEU A 21 16.36 -10.99 -15.84
CA LEU A 21 15.35 -11.44 -16.79
C LEU A 21 15.65 -12.86 -17.28
N VAL A 22 16.91 -13.16 -17.62
CA VAL A 22 17.33 -14.53 -17.98
C VAL A 22 17.06 -15.51 -16.83
N ALA A 23 17.35 -15.12 -15.57
CA ALA A 23 17.05 -15.95 -14.41
C ALA A 23 15.54 -16.18 -14.24
N LEU A 24 14.72 -15.16 -14.47
CA LEU A 24 13.25 -15.27 -14.43
C LEU A 24 12.72 -16.20 -15.53
N GLU A 25 13.23 -16.08 -16.76
CA GLU A 25 12.84 -16.96 -17.87
C GLU A 25 13.19 -18.42 -17.61
N ALA A 26 14.33 -18.68 -16.97
CA ALA A 26 14.78 -20.02 -16.64
C ALA A 26 14.02 -20.66 -15.45
N ALA A 27 13.34 -19.88 -14.63
CA ALA A 27 12.69 -20.37 -13.40
C ALA A 27 11.47 -21.25 -13.67
N LYS A 28 10.75 -21.01 -14.78
CA LYS A 28 9.50 -21.70 -15.12
C LYS A 28 9.19 -21.53 -16.61
N SER A 29 8.38 -22.42 -17.18
CA SER A 29 7.76 -22.19 -18.48
C SER A 29 6.64 -21.17 -18.37
N TRP A 30 6.80 -20.03 -18.99
CA TRP A 30 5.85 -18.93 -18.98
C TRP A 30 4.94 -18.95 -20.21
N SER A 31 3.71 -18.47 -20.06
CA SER A 31 2.83 -18.21 -21.21
C SER A 31 3.49 -17.20 -22.17
N PRO A 32 3.19 -17.29 -23.47
CA PRO A 32 3.81 -16.38 -24.45
C PRO A 32 3.68 -14.91 -24.09
N ARG A 33 4.75 -14.16 -24.18
CA ARG A 33 4.83 -12.71 -23.92
C ARG A 33 4.65 -12.26 -22.47
N VAL A 34 4.51 -13.15 -21.49
CA VAL A 34 4.35 -12.74 -20.09
C VAL A 34 5.58 -12.00 -19.59
N VAL A 35 6.77 -12.59 -19.79
CA VAL A 35 8.04 -11.96 -19.38
C VAL A 35 8.31 -10.67 -20.16
N SER A 36 8.04 -10.63 -21.47
CA SER A 36 8.23 -9.41 -22.26
C SER A 36 7.30 -8.26 -21.86
N ARG A 37 6.09 -8.55 -21.34
CA ARG A 37 5.20 -7.54 -20.77
C ARG A 37 5.75 -6.95 -19.48
N LEU A 38 6.37 -7.78 -18.62
CA LEU A 38 7.05 -7.34 -17.41
C LEU A 38 8.30 -6.53 -17.74
N GLU A 39 9.11 -6.98 -18.70
CA GLU A 39 10.26 -6.25 -19.19
C GLU A 39 9.88 -4.87 -19.73
N MET A 40 8.83 -4.78 -20.54
CA MET A 40 8.31 -3.49 -21.04
C MET A 40 7.96 -2.56 -19.88
N LEU A 41 7.30 -3.07 -18.82
CA LEU A 41 6.98 -2.29 -17.63
C LEU A 41 8.28 -1.80 -16.94
N LEU A 42 9.27 -2.67 -16.76
CA LEU A 42 10.56 -2.32 -16.14
C LEU A 42 11.32 -1.24 -16.92
N ARG A 43 11.30 -1.30 -18.25
CA ARG A 43 12.03 -0.36 -19.12
C ARG A 43 11.31 0.98 -19.31
N SER A 44 10.00 0.95 -19.50
CA SER A 44 9.21 2.14 -19.92
C SER A 44 8.16 2.61 -18.93
N GLY A 45 7.92 1.88 -17.85
CA GLY A 45 6.97 2.28 -16.80
C GLY A 45 7.38 3.57 -16.12
N THR A 46 6.39 4.35 -15.66
CA THR A 46 6.65 5.51 -14.78
C THR A 46 7.03 5.03 -13.37
N ASP A 47 7.55 5.92 -12.55
CA ASP A 47 7.89 5.60 -11.16
C ASP A 47 6.68 5.08 -10.39
N GLU A 48 5.48 5.66 -10.64
CA GLU A 48 4.22 5.22 -10.05
C GLU A 48 3.83 3.80 -10.49
N ALA A 49 4.04 3.49 -11.77
CA ALA A 49 3.73 2.16 -12.32
C ALA A 49 4.67 1.06 -11.81
N LEU A 50 5.83 1.44 -11.28
CA LEU A 50 6.86 0.55 -10.73
C LEU A 50 6.86 0.47 -9.21
N TYR A 51 5.99 1.24 -8.57
CA TYR A 51 5.85 1.31 -7.12
C TYR A 51 4.57 0.61 -6.66
N ARG A 52 4.68 -0.32 -5.73
CA ARG A 52 3.54 -1.03 -5.11
C ARG A 52 2.60 -1.67 -6.14
N ILE A 53 3.17 -2.38 -7.11
CA ILE A 53 2.41 -3.06 -8.15
C ILE A 53 1.51 -4.11 -7.52
N ASN A 54 0.22 -4.05 -7.85
CA ASN A 54 -0.75 -5.09 -7.53
C ASN A 54 -0.75 -6.15 -8.65
N PRO A 55 -0.35 -7.42 -8.39
CA PRO A 55 -0.28 -8.45 -9.43
C PRO A 55 -1.65 -8.82 -10.01
N ILE A 56 -2.74 -8.64 -9.25
CA ILE A 56 -4.10 -8.90 -9.74
C ILE A 56 -4.51 -7.84 -10.77
N GLN A 57 -4.21 -6.58 -10.48
CA GLN A 57 -4.44 -5.50 -11.44
C GLN A 57 -3.57 -5.67 -12.69
N PHE A 58 -2.29 -6.00 -12.52
CA PHE A 58 -1.39 -6.29 -13.64
C PHE A 58 -1.92 -7.43 -14.53
N ALA A 59 -2.45 -8.49 -13.93
CA ALA A 59 -3.08 -9.60 -14.65
C ALA A 59 -4.22 -9.12 -15.53
N THR A 60 -5.12 -8.31 -14.99
CA THR A 60 -6.27 -7.72 -15.70
C THR A 60 -5.81 -6.82 -16.84
N GLU A 61 -4.91 -5.88 -16.57
CA GLU A 61 -4.40 -4.92 -17.57
C GLU A 61 -3.62 -5.59 -18.72
N LYS A 62 -2.91 -6.67 -18.42
CA LYS A 62 -2.08 -7.39 -19.39
C LYS A 62 -2.79 -8.61 -19.98
N SER A 63 -4.04 -8.90 -19.59
CA SER A 63 -4.81 -10.06 -20.05
C SER A 63 -4.04 -11.38 -19.88
N ILE A 64 -3.61 -11.63 -18.65
CA ILE A 64 -2.97 -12.89 -18.20
C ILE A 64 -3.74 -13.46 -17.02
N ALA A 65 -3.57 -14.76 -16.76
CA ALA A 65 -4.23 -15.40 -15.62
C ALA A 65 -3.67 -14.82 -14.29
N GLU A 66 -4.54 -14.60 -13.30
CA GLU A 66 -4.13 -14.05 -12.00
C GLU A 66 -3.08 -14.92 -11.30
N ALA A 67 -3.27 -16.27 -11.33
CA ALA A 67 -2.31 -17.19 -10.74
C ALA A 67 -0.93 -17.08 -11.40
N GLU A 68 -0.88 -16.96 -12.73
CA GLU A 68 0.38 -16.78 -13.46
C GLU A 68 1.02 -15.43 -13.15
N SER A 69 0.21 -14.37 -12.97
CA SER A 69 0.73 -13.05 -12.57
C SER A 69 1.34 -13.09 -11.17
N ILE A 70 0.69 -13.73 -10.22
CA ILE A 70 1.22 -13.91 -8.86
C ILE A 70 2.55 -14.67 -8.91
N ASP A 71 2.59 -15.80 -9.63
CA ASP A 71 3.81 -16.58 -9.82
C ASP A 71 4.93 -15.76 -10.45
N LEU A 72 4.59 -14.97 -11.47
CA LEU A 72 5.54 -14.09 -12.17
C LEU A 72 6.23 -13.13 -11.21
N PHE A 73 5.45 -12.42 -10.40
CA PHE A 73 6.00 -11.47 -9.44
C PHE A 73 6.80 -12.15 -8.32
N LEU A 74 6.38 -13.32 -7.85
CA LEU A 74 7.14 -14.10 -6.86
C LEU A 74 8.50 -14.55 -7.41
N HIS A 75 8.53 -15.12 -8.61
CA HIS A 75 9.79 -15.49 -9.25
C HIS A 75 10.65 -14.27 -9.60
N ALA A 76 10.02 -13.16 -9.98
CA ALA A 76 10.72 -11.90 -10.21
C ALA A 76 11.37 -11.34 -8.93
N CYS A 77 10.75 -11.55 -7.75
CA CYS A 77 11.39 -11.25 -6.46
C CYS A 77 12.58 -12.16 -6.18
N VAL A 78 12.46 -13.46 -6.42
CA VAL A 78 13.57 -14.41 -6.26
C VAL A 78 14.72 -14.04 -7.20
N ALA A 79 14.42 -13.64 -8.44
CA ALA A 79 15.41 -13.14 -9.39
C ALA A 79 15.98 -11.76 -9.01
N GLY A 80 15.37 -11.07 -8.04
CA GLY A 80 15.79 -9.75 -7.55
C GLY A 80 15.33 -8.57 -8.42
N LEU A 81 14.37 -8.77 -9.34
CA LEU A 81 13.78 -7.69 -10.14
C LEU A 81 12.88 -6.78 -9.31
N PHE A 82 12.20 -7.34 -8.32
CA PHE A 82 11.29 -6.64 -7.42
C PHE A 82 11.58 -6.96 -5.96
N ASP A 83 11.20 -6.05 -5.09
CA ASP A 83 11.06 -6.26 -3.67
C ASP A 83 9.57 -6.46 -3.36
N MET A 84 9.24 -7.40 -2.47
CA MET A 84 7.88 -7.66 -2.01
C MET A 84 7.62 -6.89 -0.72
N ASP A 85 6.50 -6.17 -0.65
CA ASP A 85 6.07 -5.39 0.50
C ASP A 85 4.71 -5.87 1.00
N TRP A 86 4.64 -6.16 2.30
CA TRP A 86 3.40 -6.37 3.03
C TRP A 86 2.90 -5.03 3.55
N GLN A 87 1.65 -4.72 3.29
CA GLN A 87 1.05 -3.44 3.65
C GLN A 87 -0.16 -3.63 4.53
N LEU A 88 -0.19 -2.89 5.61
CA LEU A 88 -1.35 -2.75 6.46
C LEU A 88 -2.12 -1.51 6.01
N VAL A 89 -3.32 -1.73 5.48
CA VAL A 89 -4.13 -0.70 4.84
C VAL A 89 -5.34 -0.35 5.71
N CYS A 90 -5.54 0.93 5.96
CA CYS A 90 -6.74 1.39 6.68
C CYS A 90 -8.01 1.20 5.84
N PRO A 91 -9.05 0.50 6.34
CA PRO A 91 -10.29 0.26 5.60
C PRO A 91 -11.13 1.51 5.38
N MET A 92 -10.87 2.57 6.16
CA MET A 92 -11.69 3.79 6.13
C MET A 92 -11.13 4.90 5.26
N CYS A 93 -9.80 5.01 5.13
CA CYS A 93 -9.17 6.12 4.42
C CYS A 93 -8.12 5.69 3.41
N SER A 94 -7.91 4.38 3.21
CA SER A 94 -6.94 3.84 2.26
C SER A 94 -5.47 4.18 2.58
N ASP A 95 -5.19 4.66 3.81
CA ASP A 95 -3.83 4.92 4.27
C ASP A 95 -3.05 3.60 4.37
N VAL A 96 -1.83 3.59 3.89
CA VAL A 96 -0.85 2.53 4.18
C VAL A 96 -0.23 2.86 5.52
N VAL A 97 -0.86 2.34 6.58
CA VAL A 97 -0.48 2.63 7.95
C VAL A 97 0.94 2.16 8.23
N GLU A 98 1.26 0.97 7.73
CA GLU A 98 2.59 0.39 7.84
C GLU A 98 2.93 -0.46 6.62
N SER A 99 4.21 -0.57 6.30
CA SER A 99 4.72 -1.42 5.22
C SER A 99 5.97 -2.15 5.71
N PHE A 100 6.02 -3.47 5.52
CA PHE A 100 7.14 -4.29 5.96
C PHE A 100 7.54 -5.31 4.90
N ARG A 101 8.83 -5.68 4.94
CA ARG A 101 9.41 -6.69 4.04
C ARG A 101 9.32 -8.11 4.58
N SER A 102 8.82 -8.31 5.80
CA SER A 102 8.70 -9.62 6.43
C SER A 102 7.48 -9.70 7.33
N LEU A 103 6.75 -10.80 7.23
CA LEU A 103 5.57 -11.12 8.07
C LEU A 103 5.87 -11.14 9.59
N ARG A 104 7.13 -11.30 9.98
CA ARG A 104 7.52 -11.32 11.40
C ARG A 104 7.28 -10.00 12.13
N LYS A 105 7.13 -8.91 11.37
CA LYS A 105 6.90 -7.56 11.89
C LYS A 105 5.43 -7.16 11.89
N LEU A 106 4.55 -8.05 11.46
CA LEU A 106 3.13 -7.76 11.40
C LEU A 106 2.53 -7.69 12.81
N HIS A 107 1.82 -6.62 13.10
CA HIS A 107 1.06 -6.42 14.33
C HIS A 107 -0.43 -6.63 14.10
N THR A 108 -1.13 -7.21 15.09
CA THR A 108 -2.57 -7.49 15.01
C THR A 108 -3.43 -6.27 15.28
N HIS A 109 -2.93 -5.33 16.07
CA HIS A 109 -3.60 -4.07 16.36
C HIS A 109 -2.86 -2.92 15.75
N PHE A 110 -3.57 -2.01 15.11
CA PHE A 110 -2.96 -0.81 14.54
C PHE A 110 -3.86 0.41 14.68
N HIS A 111 -3.20 1.57 14.81
CA HIS A 111 -3.83 2.87 14.85
C HIS A 111 -3.60 3.60 13.52
N CYS A 112 -4.67 4.09 12.90
CA CYS A 112 -4.56 4.92 11.70
C CYS A 112 -4.53 6.41 12.08
N HIS A 113 -3.40 7.06 11.89
CA HIS A 113 -3.24 8.49 12.20
C HIS A 113 -4.12 9.39 11.33
N LEU A 114 -4.47 8.99 10.09
CA LEU A 114 -5.31 9.82 9.22
C LEU A 114 -6.78 9.82 9.64
N CYS A 115 -7.33 8.70 10.07
CA CYS A 115 -8.73 8.64 10.47
C CYS A 115 -8.93 8.52 11.98
N GLN A 116 -7.86 8.55 12.78
CA GLN A 116 -7.88 8.50 14.24
C GLN A 116 -8.71 7.31 14.77
N SER A 117 -8.43 6.12 14.24
CA SER A 117 -9.21 4.92 14.57
C SER A 117 -8.30 3.72 14.73
N ASP A 118 -8.67 2.85 15.66
CA ASP A 118 -7.99 1.59 15.95
C ASP A 118 -8.67 0.44 15.22
N TYR A 119 -7.88 -0.50 14.74
CA TYR A 119 -8.34 -1.67 14.00
C TYR A 119 -7.59 -2.92 14.40
N ASP A 120 -8.27 -4.05 14.26
CA ASP A 120 -7.66 -5.38 14.32
C ASP A 120 -7.34 -5.85 12.91
N ALA A 121 -6.08 -6.21 12.65
CA ALA A 121 -5.65 -6.71 11.37
C ALA A 121 -6.09 -8.17 11.18
N ALA A 122 -6.70 -8.46 10.04
CA ALA A 122 -6.91 -9.82 9.55
C ALA A 122 -6.17 -10.01 8.23
N LEU A 123 -5.60 -11.19 8.00
CA LEU A 123 -4.86 -11.51 6.77
C LEU A 123 -5.72 -11.36 5.51
N ASP A 124 -7.04 -11.45 5.65
CA ASP A 124 -7.99 -11.38 4.55
C ASP A 124 -8.33 -9.96 4.12
N ASP A 125 -8.47 -9.04 5.08
CA ASP A 125 -9.19 -7.79 4.85
C ASP A 125 -8.28 -6.56 4.73
N TYR A 126 -7.19 -6.51 5.51
CA TYR A 126 -6.41 -5.26 5.65
C TYR A 126 -4.92 -5.43 5.35
N ILE A 127 -4.50 -6.66 5.03
CA ILE A 127 -3.13 -6.95 4.66
C ILE A 127 -3.07 -7.25 3.18
N THR A 128 -2.45 -6.33 2.43
CA THR A 128 -2.22 -6.48 1.00
C THR A 128 -0.74 -6.70 0.70
N VAL A 129 -0.45 -7.39 -0.39
CA VAL A 129 0.91 -7.62 -0.85
C VAL A 129 1.11 -6.98 -2.21
N THR A 130 2.17 -6.20 -2.31
CA THR A 130 2.53 -5.47 -3.52
C THR A 130 4.01 -5.66 -3.84
N PHE A 131 4.39 -5.25 -5.04
CA PHE A 131 5.74 -5.44 -5.56
C PHE A 131 6.30 -4.12 -6.06
N THR A 132 7.48 -3.74 -5.57
CA THR A 132 8.17 -2.51 -5.99
C THR A 132 9.45 -2.89 -6.73
N VAL A 133 9.75 -2.23 -7.85
CA VAL A 133 11.00 -2.49 -8.58
C VAL A 133 12.21 -2.38 -7.66
N SER A 134 13.13 -3.33 -7.76
CA SER A 134 14.36 -3.30 -6.95
C SER A 134 15.23 -2.10 -7.31
N PRO A 135 15.71 -1.31 -6.33
CA PRO A 135 16.62 -0.18 -6.58
C PRO A 135 17.93 -0.60 -7.25
N ALA A 136 18.29 -1.89 -7.16
CA ALA A 136 19.47 -2.43 -7.83
C ALA A 136 19.29 -2.59 -9.34
N VAL A 137 18.04 -2.63 -9.83
CA VAL A 137 17.70 -2.70 -11.26
C VAL A 137 17.36 -1.34 -11.80
N ARG A 138 16.46 -0.63 -11.11
CA ARG A 138 16.01 0.69 -11.52
C ARG A 138 15.66 1.53 -10.28
N SER A 139 16.34 2.65 -10.13
CA SER A 139 16.02 3.60 -9.06
C SER A 139 14.78 4.41 -9.42
N ILE A 140 13.80 4.47 -8.51
CA ILE A 140 12.61 5.31 -8.59
C ILE A 140 12.56 6.25 -7.39
N ARG A 141 11.82 7.38 -7.51
CA ARG A 141 11.74 8.37 -6.43
C ARG A 141 11.19 7.82 -5.11
N PHE A 142 10.32 6.81 -5.17
CA PHE A 142 9.72 6.19 -3.98
C PHE A 142 10.68 5.33 -3.15
N HIS A 143 11.89 5.05 -3.64
CA HIS A 143 12.93 4.42 -2.82
C HIS A 143 13.52 5.38 -1.75
N LYS A 144 13.21 6.68 -1.84
CA LYS A 144 13.65 7.71 -0.88
C LYS A 144 12.46 8.55 -0.42
N PRO A 145 11.59 8.00 0.45
CA PRO A 145 10.35 8.68 0.85
C PRO A 145 10.60 10.05 1.50
N ASP A 146 11.71 10.21 2.20
CA ASP A 146 12.07 11.49 2.84
C ASP A 146 12.38 12.60 1.83
N ALA A 147 12.71 12.25 0.59
CA ALA A 147 12.99 13.21 -0.48
C ALA A 147 11.77 13.50 -1.38
N LEU A 148 10.63 12.85 -1.12
CA LEU A 148 9.41 13.09 -1.89
C LEU A 148 8.86 14.49 -1.62
N SER A 149 8.22 15.08 -2.63
CA SER A 149 7.35 16.23 -2.41
C SER A 149 6.25 15.86 -1.41
N ALA A 150 5.71 16.84 -0.68
CA ALA A 150 4.59 16.56 0.22
C ALA A 150 3.39 15.93 -0.51
N TRP A 151 3.18 16.33 -1.78
CA TRP A 151 2.14 15.77 -2.64
C TRP A 151 2.37 14.29 -2.98
N ASP A 152 3.57 13.94 -3.47
CA ASP A 152 3.91 12.55 -3.78
C ASP A 152 3.91 11.68 -2.53
N TYR A 153 4.36 12.24 -1.40
CA TYR A 153 4.34 11.55 -0.12
C TYR A 153 2.92 11.16 0.29
N VAL A 154 1.97 12.10 0.25
CA VAL A 154 0.58 11.80 0.66
C VAL A 154 -0.13 10.91 -0.35
N PHE A 155 -0.12 11.26 -1.63
CA PHE A 155 -1.00 10.64 -2.62
C PHE A 155 -0.46 9.39 -3.29
N TYR A 156 0.83 9.11 -3.20
CA TYR A 156 1.43 7.91 -3.78
C TYR A 156 2.16 7.04 -2.76
N TYR A 157 2.68 7.63 -1.67
CA TYR A 157 3.39 6.86 -0.65
C TYR A 157 2.48 6.47 0.52
N LYS A 158 1.65 7.39 1.03
CA LYS A 158 0.74 7.12 2.16
C LYS A 158 -0.57 6.46 1.72
N LEU A 159 -1.19 6.91 0.64
CA LEU A 159 -2.48 6.35 0.18
C LEU A 159 -2.29 5.22 -0.82
N THR A 160 -3.04 4.12 -0.65
CA THR A 160 -3.13 3.08 -1.68
C THR A 160 -4.15 3.49 -2.76
N PRO A 161 -3.86 3.24 -4.05
CA PRO A 161 -4.79 3.59 -5.13
C PRO A 161 -6.05 2.71 -5.15
N GLY A 162 -6.09 1.60 -4.38
CA GLY A 162 -7.17 0.62 -4.41
C GLY A 162 -8.48 1.05 -3.77
N GLY A 163 -8.50 2.12 -2.97
CA GLY A 163 -9.72 2.62 -2.33
C GLY A 163 -10.63 3.37 -3.30
N VAL A 164 -11.91 3.01 -3.37
CA VAL A 164 -12.90 3.57 -4.30
C VAL A 164 -14.15 3.96 -3.54
N LEU A 165 -14.70 5.14 -3.82
CA LEU A 165 -15.98 5.61 -3.29
C LEU A 165 -17.16 4.82 -3.89
N PRO A 166 -18.34 4.83 -3.26
CA PRO A 166 -19.52 4.12 -3.76
C PRO A 166 -19.97 4.53 -5.17
N ASP A 167 -19.63 5.72 -5.61
CA ASP A 167 -19.91 6.25 -6.97
C ASP A 167 -18.84 5.86 -8.01
N GLY A 168 -17.84 5.08 -7.61
CA GLY A 168 -16.75 4.60 -8.49
C GLY A 168 -15.57 5.55 -8.61
N VAL A 169 -15.56 6.69 -7.93
CA VAL A 169 -14.43 7.65 -7.95
C VAL A 169 -13.31 7.12 -7.05
N PRO A 170 -12.04 7.07 -7.52
CA PRO A 170 -10.91 6.73 -6.65
C PRO A 170 -10.83 7.69 -5.46
N TRP A 171 -10.70 7.14 -4.26
CA TRP A 171 -10.61 7.94 -3.03
C TRP A 171 -9.44 8.94 -3.08
N SER A 172 -8.30 8.52 -3.61
CA SER A 172 -7.13 9.41 -3.76
C SER A 172 -7.46 10.65 -4.59
N ASP A 173 -8.29 10.53 -5.62
CA ASP A 173 -8.66 11.66 -6.48
C ASP A 173 -9.68 12.58 -5.78
N ALA A 174 -10.64 12.01 -5.07
CA ALA A 174 -11.55 12.78 -4.24
C ALA A 174 -10.80 13.55 -3.14
N ALA A 175 -9.85 12.87 -2.46
CA ALA A 175 -9.04 13.47 -1.41
C ALA A 175 -8.15 14.62 -1.91
N LYS A 176 -7.61 14.54 -3.12
CA LYS A 176 -6.87 15.64 -3.77
C LYS A 176 -7.70 16.92 -3.86
N GLY A 177 -8.98 16.81 -4.14
CA GLY A 177 -9.92 17.95 -4.20
C GLY A 177 -10.16 18.64 -2.86
N LEU A 178 -9.91 17.95 -1.74
CA LEU A 178 -10.06 18.52 -0.40
C LEU A 178 -8.85 19.35 0.05
N VAL A 179 -7.68 19.10 -0.52
CA VAL A 179 -6.44 19.76 -0.10
C VAL A 179 -6.46 21.25 -0.48
N ARG A 180 -6.16 22.09 0.49
CA ARG A 180 -5.93 23.54 0.30
C ARG A 180 -4.45 23.86 0.35
N VAL A 181 -3.74 23.27 1.31
CA VAL A 181 -2.29 23.41 1.46
C VAL A 181 -1.71 22.06 1.83
N LEU A 182 -0.53 21.75 1.30
CA LEU A 182 0.25 20.59 1.66
C LEU A 182 1.74 20.97 1.63
N THR A 183 2.45 20.74 2.72
CA THR A 183 3.85 21.18 2.87
C THR A 183 4.64 20.20 3.73
N ARG A 184 5.95 20.14 3.49
CA ARG A 184 6.91 19.49 4.37
C ARG A 184 7.57 20.55 5.23
N MET A 185 7.67 20.29 6.53
CA MET A 185 8.23 21.24 7.49
C MET A 185 9.34 20.56 8.28
N GLU A 186 10.53 21.14 8.21
CA GLU A 186 11.69 20.69 8.98
C GLU A 186 11.54 21.02 10.47
N PRO A 187 12.25 20.31 11.37
CA PRO A 187 12.28 20.62 12.80
C PRO A 187 12.64 22.09 13.06
N GLY A 188 11.87 22.76 13.91
CA GLY A 188 12.06 24.16 14.27
C GLY A 188 11.62 25.18 13.22
N SER A 189 11.17 24.73 12.04
CA SER A 189 10.69 25.64 10.99
C SER A 189 9.30 26.19 11.29
N ALA A 190 8.97 27.31 10.67
CA ALA A 190 7.64 27.91 10.69
C ALA A 190 7.22 28.34 9.27
N ALA A 191 5.92 28.29 9.00
CA ALA A 191 5.35 28.69 7.71
C ALA A 191 4.00 29.36 7.91
N ASN A 192 3.74 30.41 7.10
CA ASN A 192 2.43 31.02 7.00
C ASN A 192 1.66 30.41 5.85
N LEU A 193 0.60 29.68 6.17
CA LEU A 193 -0.22 28.94 5.20
C LEU A 193 -1.53 29.69 4.98
N GLU A 194 -1.66 30.35 3.83
CA GLU A 194 -2.89 31.05 3.44
C GLU A 194 -3.90 30.06 2.87
N VAL A 195 -5.13 30.11 3.38
CA VAL A 195 -6.24 29.25 2.96
C VAL A 195 -7.46 30.14 2.70
N ASP A 196 -8.13 29.89 1.58
CA ASP A 196 -9.46 30.45 1.30
C ASP A 196 -10.50 29.46 1.82
N ALA A 197 -11.03 29.73 3.01
CA ALA A 197 -11.93 28.84 3.73
C ALA A 197 -13.35 28.96 3.21
N ALA A 198 -13.94 27.84 2.78
CA ALA A 198 -15.34 27.72 2.41
C ALA A 198 -16.19 27.18 3.57
N GLU A 199 -17.52 27.28 3.50
CA GLU A 199 -18.42 26.68 4.50
C GLU A 199 -18.17 25.17 4.69
N GLY A 200 -18.20 24.71 5.95
CA GLY A 200 -17.89 23.36 6.36
C GLY A 200 -16.88 23.30 7.50
N ALA A 201 -15.71 22.73 7.27
CA ALA A 201 -14.63 22.73 8.23
C ALA A 201 -13.26 22.69 7.57
N LEU A 202 -12.24 23.21 8.27
CA LEU A 202 -10.84 22.97 7.95
C LEU A 202 -10.28 21.92 8.91
N LEU A 203 -9.66 20.89 8.34
CA LEU A 203 -8.87 19.89 9.03
C LEU A 203 -7.40 20.16 8.74
N GLY A 204 -6.65 20.55 9.76
CA GLY A 204 -5.18 20.56 9.67
C GLY A 204 -4.65 19.26 10.24
N GLN A 205 -3.73 18.60 9.53
CA GLN A 205 -3.25 17.29 9.93
C GLN A 205 -1.79 17.07 9.56
N ASP A 206 -1.02 16.51 10.49
CA ASP A 206 0.24 15.83 10.21
C ASP A 206 -0.05 14.41 9.72
N PHE A 207 0.52 14.01 8.59
CA PHE A 207 0.23 12.72 7.97
C PHE A 207 0.99 11.54 8.60
N ASP A 208 1.90 11.79 9.52
CA ASP A 208 2.72 10.78 10.19
C ASP A 208 2.45 10.64 11.69
N SER A 209 1.54 11.47 12.24
CA SER A 209 1.22 11.46 13.65
C SER A 209 -0.24 11.84 13.91
N ASP A 210 -0.65 11.78 15.19
CA ASP A 210 -1.99 12.17 15.64
C ASP A 210 -2.19 13.69 15.75
N ALA A 211 -1.18 14.47 15.39
CA ALA A 211 -1.28 15.93 15.46
C ALA A 211 -2.27 16.47 14.42
N HIS A 212 -3.43 16.88 14.89
CA HIS A 212 -4.46 17.47 14.04
C HIS A 212 -5.23 18.58 14.76
N PHE A 213 -5.88 19.43 13.99
CA PHE A 213 -6.91 20.34 14.48
C PHE A 213 -8.13 20.34 13.57
N PHE A 214 -9.25 20.71 14.13
CA PHE A 214 -10.52 20.85 13.42
C PHE A 214 -11.12 22.21 13.72
N VAL A 215 -11.39 22.99 12.67
CA VAL A 215 -11.95 24.34 12.77
C VAL A 215 -13.24 24.41 11.94
N PRO A 216 -14.41 24.57 12.57
CA PRO A 216 -15.65 24.83 11.86
C PRO A 216 -15.60 26.16 11.09
N VAL A 217 -16.16 26.16 9.88
CA VAL A 217 -16.28 27.35 9.03
C VAL A 217 -17.76 27.57 8.75
N ALA A 218 -18.33 28.65 9.28
CA ALA A 218 -19.77 28.95 9.10
C ALA A 218 -20.04 30.45 9.01
N SER A 219 -20.96 30.85 8.14
CA SER A 219 -21.43 32.22 8.03
C SER A 219 -22.12 32.68 9.31
N GLY A 220 -21.88 33.93 9.73
CA GLY A 220 -22.53 34.53 10.90
C GLY A 220 -21.96 34.17 12.27
N THR A 221 -20.91 33.38 12.35
CA THR A 221 -20.25 32.97 13.59
C THR A 221 -18.91 33.74 13.79
N GLY A 222 -18.98 34.94 14.28
CA GLY A 222 -17.81 35.62 14.82
C GLY A 222 -16.91 36.35 13.80
N VAL A 223 -15.82 36.92 14.33
CA VAL A 223 -14.77 37.59 13.54
C VAL A 223 -13.81 36.51 13.00
N THR A 224 -13.60 36.50 11.70
CA THR A 224 -12.54 35.64 11.14
C THR A 224 -11.19 36.19 11.61
N PRO A 225 -10.42 35.45 12.44
CA PRO A 225 -9.08 35.88 12.79
C PRO A 225 -8.24 35.89 11.51
N SER A 226 -7.53 36.96 11.25
CA SER A 226 -6.61 37.06 10.12
C SER A 226 -5.46 36.01 10.23
N HIS A 227 -5.12 35.64 11.46
CA HIS A 227 -4.03 34.74 11.80
C HIS A 227 -4.44 33.74 12.85
N VAL A 228 -4.13 32.46 12.62
CA VAL A 228 -4.37 31.33 13.54
C VAL A 228 -3.04 30.66 13.86
N PRO A 229 -2.51 30.78 15.08
CA PRO A 229 -1.29 30.10 15.47
C PRO A 229 -1.52 28.61 15.63
N VAL A 230 -0.61 27.79 15.07
CA VAL A 230 -0.62 26.31 15.15
C VAL A 230 0.78 25.84 15.53
N MET A 231 0.88 25.04 16.57
CA MET A 231 2.13 24.43 16.99
C MET A 231 2.00 22.90 16.94
N LEU A 232 2.91 22.28 16.21
CA LEU A 232 3.04 20.82 16.11
C LEU A 232 4.22 20.38 16.97
N ASP A 233 3.99 19.47 17.93
CA ASP A 233 5.03 18.96 18.83
C ASP A 233 4.77 17.50 19.20
N GLY A 234 5.59 16.61 18.68
CA GLY A 234 5.61 15.20 19.06
C GLY A 234 4.25 14.47 18.97
N GLY A 235 3.53 14.64 17.87
CA GLY A 235 2.21 14.02 17.65
C GLY A 235 1.06 14.80 18.27
N LYS A 236 1.32 16.02 18.80
CA LYS A 236 0.29 16.91 19.35
C LYS A 236 0.18 18.17 18.52
N CYS A 237 -1.04 18.66 18.38
CA CYS A 237 -1.32 19.94 17.77
C CYS A 237 -1.94 20.89 18.80
N VAL A 238 -1.35 22.04 18.96
CA VAL A 238 -1.89 23.12 19.80
C VAL A 238 -2.30 24.27 18.88
N THR A 239 -3.60 24.61 18.91
CA THR A 239 -4.16 25.75 18.18
C THR A 239 -5.18 26.48 18.99
N ALA A 240 -5.40 27.75 18.73
CA ALA A 240 -6.50 28.49 19.30
C ALA A 240 -7.84 27.91 18.76
N ARG A 241 -8.78 27.60 19.65
CA ARG A 241 -10.14 27.24 19.25
C ARG A 241 -10.81 28.47 18.64
N ALA A 242 -10.99 28.45 17.32
CA ALA A 242 -11.69 29.52 16.62
C ALA A 242 -12.79 28.94 15.75
N ASN A 243 -13.98 29.53 15.80
CA ASN A 243 -14.94 29.36 14.72
C ASN A 243 -14.64 30.50 13.73
N ILE A 244 -14.44 30.18 12.46
CA ILE A 244 -14.11 31.16 11.44
C ILE A 244 -15.26 31.32 10.45
N ALA A 245 -15.41 32.53 9.92
CA ALA A 245 -16.31 32.76 8.79
C ALA A 245 -15.61 32.40 7.49
N PRO A 246 -16.33 32.09 6.39
CA PRO A 246 -15.75 31.89 5.08
C PRO A 246 -14.89 33.08 4.65
N GLY A 247 -13.77 32.81 3.98
CA GLY A 247 -12.83 33.80 3.50
C GLY A 247 -11.36 33.44 3.77
N LYS A 248 -10.47 34.39 3.55
CA LYS A 248 -9.04 34.20 3.70
C LYS A 248 -8.61 34.15 5.16
N VAL A 249 -7.85 33.13 5.51
CA VAL A 249 -7.24 32.90 6.83
C VAL A 249 -5.79 32.46 6.67
N VAL A 250 -4.90 32.92 7.53
CA VAL A 250 -3.50 32.52 7.58
C VAL A 250 -3.26 31.65 8.80
N PHE A 251 -2.81 30.43 8.60
CA PHE A 251 -2.34 29.57 9.67
C PHE A 251 -0.84 29.73 9.84
N GLU A 252 -0.41 30.21 11.02
CA GLU A 252 1.01 30.35 11.39
C GLU A 252 1.46 29.03 12.01
N VAL A 253 1.91 28.10 11.17
CA VAL A 253 2.26 26.75 11.59
C VAL A 253 3.73 26.67 11.94
N ARG A 254 4.05 26.12 13.12
CA ARG A 254 5.41 25.86 13.59
C ARG A 254 5.60 24.38 13.92
N ASN A 255 6.62 23.75 13.35
CA ASN A 255 7.08 22.44 13.78
C ASN A 255 8.06 22.61 14.96
N ALA A 256 7.56 22.41 16.18
CA ALA A 256 8.38 22.44 17.40
C ALA A 256 8.94 21.04 17.76
N GLY A 257 8.59 20.01 17.00
CA GLY A 257 9.06 18.64 17.18
C GLY A 257 10.51 18.44 16.71
N LYS A 258 10.99 17.20 16.87
CA LYS A 258 12.37 16.80 16.52
C LYS A 258 12.49 16.17 15.15
N LEU A 259 11.38 15.84 14.52
CA LEU A 259 11.32 15.18 13.21
C LEU A 259 10.67 16.09 12.17
N PRO A 260 11.02 15.95 10.88
CA PRO A 260 10.27 16.58 9.81
C PRO A 260 8.82 16.07 9.82
N VAL A 261 7.87 16.92 9.43
CA VAL A 261 6.46 16.56 9.32
C VAL A 261 5.96 16.87 7.91
N VAL A 262 5.03 16.06 7.41
CA VAL A 262 4.22 16.40 6.23
C VAL A 262 2.86 16.87 6.72
N PHE A 263 2.63 18.17 6.63
CA PHE A 263 1.43 18.80 7.17
C PHE A 263 0.54 19.34 6.05
N GLY A 264 -0.76 19.12 6.19
CA GLY A 264 -1.76 19.60 5.25
C GLY A 264 -2.95 20.25 5.91
N ILE A 265 -3.62 21.15 5.17
CA ILE A 265 -4.91 21.71 5.51
C ILE A 265 -5.91 21.29 4.44
N LEU A 266 -6.96 20.59 4.86
CA LEU A 266 -8.02 20.07 4.02
C LEU A 266 -9.33 20.80 4.30
N GLN A 267 -10.07 21.13 3.24
CA GLN A 267 -11.42 21.66 3.34
C GLN A 267 -12.42 20.50 3.31
N LEU A 268 -13.14 20.30 4.39
CA LEU A 268 -14.20 19.30 4.51
C LEU A 268 -15.56 19.98 4.28
N PRO A 269 -16.31 19.64 3.22
CA PRO A 269 -17.69 20.08 3.05
C PRO A 269 -18.58 19.51 4.15
N MET A 270 -19.69 20.20 4.49
CA MET A 270 -20.65 19.71 5.51
C MET A 270 -21.16 18.28 5.22
N ALA A 271 -21.33 17.92 3.97
CA ALA A 271 -21.76 16.58 3.55
C ALA A 271 -20.71 15.49 3.85
N THR A 272 -19.44 15.84 4.02
CA THR A 272 -18.32 14.90 4.22
C THR A 272 -18.16 14.47 5.68
N PHE A 273 -18.97 14.99 6.60
CA PHE A 273 -18.96 14.53 8.01
C PHE A 273 -19.46 13.08 8.16
N GLN A 274 -20.18 12.55 7.18
CA GLN A 274 -20.43 11.12 7.08
C GLN A 274 -19.26 10.50 6.32
N ARG A 275 -18.38 9.78 7.04
CA ARG A 275 -17.25 9.10 6.43
C ARG A 275 -17.76 8.15 5.32
N PRO A 276 -17.31 8.29 4.06
CA PRO A 276 -17.73 7.40 3.00
C PRO A 276 -17.21 5.99 3.27
N LYS A 277 -18.05 4.98 3.04
CA LYS A 277 -17.61 3.59 3.09
C LYS A 277 -16.84 3.30 1.80
N LEU A 278 -15.54 3.10 1.90
CA LEU A 278 -14.71 2.72 0.77
C LEU A 278 -14.95 1.26 0.37
N HIS A 279 -14.89 1.00 -0.92
CA HIS A 279 -14.70 -0.31 -1.49
C HIS A 279 -13.25 -0.43 -1.98
N PHE A 280 -12.69 -1.64 -1.94
CA PHE A 280 -11.34 -1.84 -2.43
C PHE A 280 -11.36 -2.65 -3.72
N THR A 281 -10.57 -2.23 -4.69
CA THR A 281 -10.33 -3.02 -5.90
C THR A 281 -9.64 -4.34 -5.55
N PRO A 282 -9.86 -5.42 -6.33
CA PRO A 282 -9.20 -6.69 -6.07
C PRO A 282 -7.69 -6.55 -5.94
N SER A 283 -7.14 -7.09 -4.86
CA SER A 283 -5.70 -7.05 -4.55
C SER A 283 -5.24 -8.40 -4.04
N LEU A 284 -3.92 -8.62 -4.04
CA LEU A 284 -3.34 -9.81 -3.46
C LEU A 284 -3.35 -9.68 -1.93
N SER A 285 -4.27 -10.39 -1.26
CA SER A 285 -4.32 -10.43 0.19
C SER A 285 -3.21 -11.29 0.77
N GLY A 286 -2.85 -11.01 2.02
CA GLY A 286 -1.89 -11.82 2.77
C GLY A 286 -2.28 -13.30 2.83
N LYS A 287 -3.57 -13.60 3.08
CA LYS A 287 -4.10 -14.97 3.07
C LYS A 287 -3.89 -15.64 1.72
N ARG A 288 -4.30 -14.99 0.62
CA ARG A 288 -4.16 -15.56 -0.72
C ARG A 288 -2.70 -15.89 -1.05
N LEU A 289 -1.78 -14.99 -0.69
CA LEU A 289 -0.35 -15.23 -0.91
C LEU A 289 0.16 -16.43 -0.12
N LEU A 290 -0.17 -16.53 1.18
CA LEU A 290 0.25 -17.65 2.03
C LEU A 290 -0.30 -19.02 1.55
N MET A 291 -1.43 -19.01 0.86
CA MET A 291 -2.02 -20.22 0.25
C MET A 291 -1.38 -20.57 -1.10
N THR A 292 -0.60 -19.68 -1.70
CA THR A 292 0.05 -19.92 -2.98
C THR A 292 1.25 -20.88 -2.82
N GLN A 293 1.29 -21.97 -3.59
CA GLN A 293 2.36 -22.96 -3.49
C GLN A 293 3.72 -22.36 -3.80
N THR A 294 3.83 -21.56 -4.86
CA THR A 294 5.06 -20.85 -5.25
C THR A 294 5.63 -20.01 -4.11
N PHE A 295 4.76 -19.33 -3.34
CA PHE A 295 5.22 -18.56 -2.18
C PHE A 295 5.84 -19.46 -1.11
N ARG A 296 5.17 -20.57 -0.77
CA ARG A 296 5.68 -21.53 0.22
C ARG A 296 7.02 -22.16 -0.20
N ASP A 297 7.21 -22.40 -1.48
CA ASP A 297 8.45 -23.00 -2.00
C ASP A 297 9.60 -21.99 -2.04
N CYS A 298 9.35 -20.76 -2.46
CA CYS A 298 10.37 -19.73 -2.64
C CYS A 298 10.70 -18.96 -1.35
N PHE A 299 9.75 -18.81 -0.42
CA PHE A 299 9.87 -17.94 0.77
C PHE A 299 9.69 -18.70 2.08
N ARG A 300 10.33 -19.87 2.20
CA ARG A 300 10.21 -20.78 3.37
C ARG A 300 10.56 -20.17 4.72
N SER A 301 11.35 -19.10 4.75
CA SER A 301 11.73 -18.38 5.97
C SER A 301 10.70 -17.34 6.41
N GLU A 302 9.73 -17.01 5.56
CA GLU A 302 8.66 -16.09 5.89
C GLU A 302 7.61 -16.82 6.72
N VAL A 303 7.65 -16.57 8.03
CA VAL A 303 6.69 -17.12 8.99
C VAL A 303 6.08 -15.98 9.80
N ILE A 304 4.81 -16.13 10.15
CA ILE A 304 4.12 -15.24 11.08
C ILE A 304 4.80 -15.34 12.44
N GLY A 305 5.06 -14.21 13.09
CA GLY A 305 5.63 -14.20 14.44
C GLY A 305 4.78 -15.02 15.41
N ALA A 306 5.41 -15.89 16.19
CA ALA A 306 4.73 -16.84 17.09
C ALA A 306 3.94 -16.19 18.25
N THR A 307 4.09 -14.89 18.46
CA THR A 307 3.52 -14.15 19.58
C THR A 307 2.19 -13.49 19.30
N GLU A 308 1.78 -13.39 18.04
CA GLU A 308 0.56 -12.69 17.65
C GLU A 308 -0.37 -13.62 16.89
N GLY A 309 -1.54 -13.93 17.46
CA GLY A 309 -2.59 -14.67 16.78
C GLY A 309 -3.24 -13.82 15.71
N ILE A 310 -2.81 -13.95 14.45
CA ILE A 310 -3.49 -13.30 13.33
C ILE A 310 -4.71 -14.12 12.97
N ALA A 311 -5.87 -13.47 12.93
CA ALA A 311 -7.10 -14.12 12.51
C ALA A 311 -7.03 -14.46 11.01
N VAL A 312 -7.31 -15.71 10.68
CA VAL A 312 -7.57 -16.16 9.31
C VAL A 312 -9.04 -16.55 9.27
N LEU A 313 -9.83 -15.80 8.51
CA LEU A 313 -11.26 -16.04 8.35
C LEU A 313 -11.48 -17.00 7.17
N ASP A 314 -12.56 -17.76 7.22
CA ASP A 314 -13.04 -18.61 6.12
C ASP A 314 -12.02 -19.62 5.58
N VAL A 315 -11.47 -20.49 6.44
CA VAL A 315 -10.58 -21.59 6.05
C VAL A 315 -11.38 -22.84 5.74
N THR A 316 -11.22 -23.37 4.53
CA THR A 316 -11.71 -24.70 4.18
C THR A 316 -10.61 -25.72 4.37
N LEU A 317 -10.80 -26.67 5.27
CA LEU A 317 -9.87 -27.78 5.49
C LEU A 317 -10.39 -29.03 4.74
N VAL A 318 -9.57 -29.54 3.84
CA VAL A 318 -9.85 -30.78 3.11
C VAL A 318 -8.91 -31.86 3.62
N PHE A 319 -9.48 -32.94 4.13
CA PHE A 319 -8.74 -34.12 4.53
C PHE A 319 -8.99 -35.22 3.52
N THR A 320 -7.94 -35.78 2.95
CA THR A 320 -7.99 -36.92 2.05
C THR A 320 -7.22 -38.07 2.64
N ASP A 321 -7.76 -39.28 2.51
CA ASP A 321 -7.12 -40.53 2.93
C ASP A 321 -7.15 -41.55 1.79
N LEU A 322 -6.12 -42.36 1.70
CA LEU A 322 -5.98 -43.42 0.72
C LEU A 322 -6.55 -44.71 1.32
N LYS A 323 -7.81 -45.03 1.00
CA LYS A 323 -8.44 -46.26 1.44
C LYS A 323 -7.67 -47.50 0.92
N GLY A 324 -7.25 -48.34 1.85
CA GLY A 324 -6.57 -49.61 1.52
C GLY A 324 -5.09 -49.44 1.10
N SER A 325 -4.43 -48.37 1.55
CA SER A 325 -3.01 -48.12 1.26
C SER A 325 -2.12 -49.32 1.63
N THR A 326 -2.31 -49.96 2.79
CA THR A 326 -1.56 -51.16 3.20
C THR A 326 -1.68 -52.29 2.18
N ALA A 327 -2.91 -52.60 1.77
CA ALA A 327 -3.16 -53.64 0.75
C ALA A 327 -2.59 -53.29 -0.62
N LEU A 328 -2.50 -52.01 -0.96
CA LEU A 328 -1.83 -51.52 -2.17
C LEU A 328 -0.34 -51.83 -2.13
N TYR A 329 0.34 -51.52 -1.02
CA TYR A 329 1.76 -51.82 -0.83
C TYR A 329 2.06 -53.30 -0.88
N GLU A 330 1.25 -54.13 -0.22
CA GLU A 330 1.38 -55.59 -0.25
C GLU A 330 1.18 -56.16 -1.65
N ARG A 331 0.27 -55.61 -2.45
CA ARG A 331 -0.09 -56.14 -3.78
C ARG A 331 0.92 -55.79 -4.87
N ILE A 332 1.45 -54.55 -4.90
CA ILE A 332 2.29 -54.06 -6.01
C ILE A 332 3.72 -53.75 -5.61
N GLY A 333 4.06 -53.98 -4.34
CA GLY A 333 5.38 -53.66 -3.76
C GLY A 333 5.60 -52.20 -3.46
N ASP A 334 6.53 -51.92 -2.54
CA ASP A 334 6.76 -50.61 -1.96
C ASP A 334 7.05 -49.53 -3.00
N LEU A 335 7.93 -49.79 -3.97
CA LEU A 335 8.33 -48.80 -4.96
C LEU A 335 7.18 -48.38 -5.87
N ASN A 336 6.41 -49.35 -6.38
CA ASN A 336 5.29 -49.04 -7.27
C ASN A 336 4.13 -48.39 -6.53
N ALA A 337 3.87 -48.81 -5.29
CA ALA A 337 2.87 -48.17 -4.44
C ALA A 337 3.26 -46.71 -4.14
N TYR A 338 4.51 -46.46 -3.79
CA TYR A 338 5.03 -45.11 -3.54
C TYR A 338 4.86 -44.22 -4.77
N ILE A 339 5.18 -44.68 -5.97
CA ILE A 339 5.00 -43.91 -7.21
C ILE A 339 3.53 -43.55 -7.45
N GLN A 340 2.60 -44.48 -7.18
CA GLN A 340 1.16 -44.22 -7.34
C GLN A 340 0.66 -43.19 -6.31
N VAL A 341 1.10 -43.32 -5.08
CA VAL A 341 0.77 -42.38 -4.00
C VAL A 341 1.32 -40.99 -4.34
N GLN A 342 2.56 -40.86 -4.81
CA GLN A 342 3.12 -39.58 -5.25
C GLN A 342 2.30 -38.95 -6.38
N ARG A 343 1.90 -39.74 -7.38
CA ARG A 343 1.04 -39.23 -8.47
C ARG A 343 -0.30 -38.72 -7.97
N HIS A 344 -0.90 -39.43 -7.02
CA HIS A 344 -2.16 -39.00 -6.40
C HIS A 344 -2.00 -37.63 -5.69
N PHE A 345 -0.94 -37.48 -4.88
CA PHE A 345 -0.67 -36.22 -4.23
C PHE A 345 -0.33 -35.10 -5.23
N GLN A 346 0.37 -35.43 -6.33
CA GLN A 346 0.62 -34.46 -7.39
C GLN A 346 -0.68 -33.91 -8.00
N HIS A 347 -1.64 -34.80 -8.30
CA HIS A 347 -2.95 -34.38 -8.81
C HIS A 347 -3.74 -33.51 -7.83
N LEU A 348 -3.58 -33.73 -6.50
CA LEU A 348 -4.19 -32.89 -5.47
C LEU A 348 -3.51 -31.51 -5.36
N LEU A 349 -2.22 -31.43 -5.68
CA LEU A 349 -1.47 -30.16 -5.69
C LEU A 349 -1.74 -29.35 -6.96
N ASP A 350 -2.08 -30.02 -8.06
CA ASP A 350 -2.36 -29.37 -9.35
C ASP A 350 -3.82 -28.87 -9.46
N ALA A 351 -4.70 -29.29 -8.54
CA ALA A 351 -6.12 -28.91 -8.46
C ALA A 351 -6.34 -27.66 -7.60
#